data_c6e2d854bc7dbc51ab69c3557e482ea2
#
_entry.id   c6e2d854bc7dbc51ab69c3557e482ea2
#
_cell.length_a   1.000
_cell.length_b   1.000
_cell.length_c   1.000
_cell.angle_alpha   90.00
_cell.angle_beta   90.00
_cell.angle_gamma   90.00
#
_symmetry.space_group_name_H-M   'P 1'
#
loop_
_entity.id
_entity.type
_entity.pdbx_description
1 polymer ?
#
loop_
_entity_poly.entity_id
_entity_poly.type
_entity_poly.pdbx_seq_one_letter_code
_entity_poly.pdbx_strand_id
1 'polypeptide(L)'
;SWELREYFVFTEYLIKEYFVPLFHGLTMADDLQSVIKKMLENSQGQGADDYEFVSIANHIDYEKWNNHQRKESNYYVFRVMGQCFGLPNLFTRTHEFFEKSLIYYPQRADLMSVEGNTLVNNSPYLVCWDGQKGGL
;
A
#
# COMPACT_ATOMS: atom_id res chain seq x y z
N SER A 1 -11.70 -14.32 -2.43
CA SER A 1 -12.98 -14.38 -3.17
C SER A 1 -13.00 -13.31 -4.25
N TRP A 2 -13.90 -13.46 -5.21
CA TRP A 2 -14.09 -12.48 -6.28
C TRP A 2 -14.61 -11.15 -5.72
N GLU A 3 -15.53 -11.20 -4.80
CA GLU A 3 -16.13 -10.02 -4.17
C GLU A 3 -15.07 -9.19 -3.45
N LEU A 4 -14.13 -9.84 -2.79
CA LEU A 4 -13.02 -9.16 -2.13
C LEU A 4 -12.12 -8.45 -3.14
N ARG A 5 -11.81 -9.12 -4.25
CA ARG A 5 -11.02 -8.52 -5.33
C ARG A 5 -11.72 -7.31 -5.94
N GLU A 6 -13.01 -7.43 -6.21
CA GLU A 6 -13.82 -6.31 -6.74
C GLU A 6 -13.83 -5.13 -5.77
N TYR A 7 -13.94 -5.40 -4.48
CA TYR A 7 -13.88 -4.36 -3.45
C TYR A 7 -12.54 -3.60 -3.51
N PHE A 8 -11.42 -4.30 -3.59
CA PHE A 8 -10.11 -3.65 -3.69
C PHE A 8 -9.94 -2.89 -5.01
N VAL A 9 -10.35 -3.46 -6.12
CA VAL A 9 -10.32 -2.78 -7.43
C VAL A 9 -11.14 -1.51 -7.41
N PHE A 10 -12.33 -1.55 -6.80
CA PHE A 10 -13.18 -0.38 -6.67
C PHE A 10 -12.54 0.72 -5.81
N THR A 11 -12.01 0.36 -4.64
CA THR A 11 -11.31 1.34 -3.78
C THR A 11 -10.06 1.92 -4.44
N GLU A 12 -9.29 1.10 -5.14
CA GLU A 12 -8.13 1.54 -5.93
C GLU A 12 -8.53 2.51 -7.04
N TYR A 13 -9.58 2.20 -7.77
CA TYR A 13 -10.11 3.08 -8.81
C TYR A 13 -10.49 4.46 -8.27
N LEU A 14 -11.23 4.51 -7.17
CA LEU A 14 -11.61 5.77 -6.54
C LEU A 14 -10.40 6.59 -6.08
N ILE A 15 -9.39 5.94 -5.54
CA ILE A 15 -8.15 6.61 -5.13
C ILE A 15 -7.43 7.18 -6.34
N LYS A 16 -7.25 6.41 -7.39
CA LYS A 16 -6.56 6.83 -8.61
C LYS A 16 -7.28 7.98 -9.31
N GLU A 17 -8.60 7.91 -9.38
CA GLU A 17 -9.39 8.87 -10.13
C GLU A 17 -9.56 10.20 -9.39
N TYR A 18 -9.75 10.16 -8.08
CA TYR A 18 -10.18 11.35 -7.32
C TYR A 18 -9.14 11.89 -6.35
N PHE A 19 -8.24 11.07 -5.83
CA PHE A 19 -7.26 11.51 -4.82
C PHE A 19 -5.86 11.69 -5.38
N VAL A 20 -5.35 10.74 -6.17
CA VAL A 20 -4.00 10.82 -6.74
C VAL A 20 -3.78 12.11 -7.53
N PRO A 21 -4.71 12.60 -8.36
CA PRO A 21 -4.53 13.85 -9.11
C PRO A 21 -4.39 15.10 -8.26
N LEU A 22 -4.78 15.06 -6.99
CA LEU A 22 -4.64 16.18 -6.04
C LEU A 22 -3.19 16.38 -5.57
N PHE A 23 -2.33 15.41 -5.81
CA PHE A 23 -0.94 15.39 -5.33
C PHE A 23 0.02 15.39 -6.51
N HIS A 24 0.61 16.52 -6.82
CA HIS A 24 1.53 16.69 -7.96
C HIS A 24 2.79 15.80 -7.89
N GLY A 25 3.18 15.38 -6.68
CA GLY A 25 4.34 14.51 -6.48
C GLY A 25 4.08 13.02 -6.69
N LEU A 26 2.81 12.62 -6.88
CA LEU A 26 2.45 11.21 -7.10
C LEU A 26 2.44 10.88 -8.60
N THR A 27 3.09 9.77 -8.94
CA THR A 27 3.19 9.27 -10.32
C THR A 27 2.44 7.97 -10.55
N MET A 28 1.66 7.50 -9.58
CA MET A 28 0.97 6.19 -9.64
C MET A 28 -0.06 6.07 -10.76
N ALA A 29 -0.66 7.19 -11.16
CA ALA A 29 -1.65 7.24 -12.24
C ALA A 29 -1.07 7.75 -13.57
N ASP A 30 0.22 8.08 -13.60
CA ASP A 30 0.88 8.61 -14.78
C ASP A 30 1.43 7.49 -15.67
N ASP A 31 1.39 7.73 -16.97
CA ASP A 31 2.12 6.92 -17.93
C ASP A 31 3.62 7.30 -17.93
N LEU A 32 4.45 6.49 -18.59
CA LEU A 32 5.89 6.69 -18.62
C LEU A 32 6.27 8.07 -19.19
N GLN A 33 5.57 8.54 -20.20
CA GLN A 33 5.86 9.85 -20.81
C GLN A 33 5.60 11.00 -19.84
N SER A 34 4.49 10.93 -19.11
CA SER A 34 4.13 11.91 -18.07
C SER A 34 5.14 11.92 -16.93
N VAL A 35 5.61 10.75 -16.50
CA VAL A 35 6.66 10.65 -15.46
C VAL A 35 7.94 11.30 -15.92
N ILE A 36 8.41 11.00 -17.13
CA ILE A 36 9.63 11.60 -17.71
C ILE A 36 9.48 13.13 -17.83
N LYS A 37 8.30 13.59 -18.29
CA LYS A 37 8.01 15.02 -18.40
C LYS A 37 8.10 15.72 -17.04
N LYS A 38 7.48 15.16 -16.00
CA LYS A 38 7.56 15.69 -14.63
C LYS A 38 9.00 15.74 -14.11
N MET A 39 9.80 14.70 -14.39
CA MET A 39 11.22 14.68 -14.00
C MET A 39 12.01 15.76 -14.72
N LEU A 40 11.79 15.97 -16.02
CA LEU A 40 12.45 17.01 -16.79
C LEU A 40 12.04 18.42 -16.34
N GLU A 41 10.76 18.64 -16.04
CA GLU A 41 10.26 19.92 -15.51
C GLU A 41 10.92 20.26 -14.17
N ASN A 42 11.14 19.28 -13.30
CA ASN A 42 11.82 19.47 -12.02
C ASN A 42 13.33 19.70 -12.16
N SER A 43 13.92 19.38 -13.30
CA SER A 43 15.34 19.59 -13.59
C SER A 43 15.61 20.79 -14.49
N GLN A 44 14.61 21.61 -14.83
CA GLN A 44 14.80 22.81 -15.63
C GLN A 44 15.67 23.83 -14.89
N GLY A 45 16.45 24.58 -15.66
CA GLY A 45 17.40 25.58 -15.11
C GLY A 45 18.77 25.02 -14.76
N GLN A 46 19.03 23.75 -15.08
CA GLN A 46 20.32 23.10 -14.90
C GLN A 46 21.01 22.93 -16.26
N GLY A 47 21.62 23.96 -16.75
CA GLY A 47 22.42 23.92 -17.98
C GLY A 47 23.91 23.96 -17.69
N ALA A 48 24.73 23.72 -18.72
CA ALA A 48 26.18 23.85 -18.62
C ALA A 48 26.63 25.29 -18.27
N ASP A 49 25.78 26.27 -18.58
CA ASP A 49 26.02 27.68 -18.38
C ASP A 49 25.27 28.31 -17.20
N ASP A 50 24.39 27.50 -16.54
CA ASP A 50 23.58 27.94 -15.39
C ASP A 50 23.85 27.06 -14.19
N TYR A 51 24.70 27.55 -13.29
CA TYR A 51 25.09 26.88 -12.05
C TYR A 51 24.32 27.38 -10.82
N GLU A 52 23.30 28.21 -11.01
CA GLU A 52 22.57 28.82 -9.90
C GLU A 52 21.74 27.82 -9.14
N PHE A 53 21.26 26.74 -9.81
CA PHE A 53 20.46 25.71 -9.22
C PHE A 53 21.01 24.32 -9.53
N VAL A 54 21.07 23.47 -8.50
CA VAL A 54 21.42 22.05 -8.63
C VAL A 54 20.29 21.24 -8.04
N SER A 55 19.68 20.34 -8.84
CA SER A 55 18.71 19.38 -8.33
C SER A 55 19.42 18.15 -7.80
N ILE A 56 19.08 17.78 -6.59
CA ILE A 56 19.57 16.56 -5.94
C ILE A 56 18.43 15.55 -5.90
N ALA A 57 18.60 14.41 -6.57
CA ALA A 57 17.67 13.31 -6.49
C ALA A 57 18.02 12.44 -5.29
N ASN A 58 17.12 12.39 -4.31
CA ASN A 58 17.22 11.47 -3.17
C ASN A 58 16.34 10.27 -3.44
N HIS A 59 16.96 9.13 -3.79
CA HIS A 59 16.27 7.88 -4.07
C HIS A 59 16.15 7.07 -2.77
N ILE A 60 14.94 6.98 -2.25
CA ILE A 60 14.63 6.19 -1.05
C ILE A 60 13.61 5.13 -1.44
N ASP A 61 13.94 3.89 -1.17
CA ASP A 61 13.03 2.75 -1.28
C ASP A 61 12.95 2.02 0.05
N TYR A 62 11.74 1.66 0.45
CA TYR A 62 11.50 0.96 1.72
C TYR A 62 11.23 -0.51 1.46
N GLU A 63 12.12 -1.36 1.95
CA GLU A 63 11.92 -2.80 1.94
C GLU A 63 10.67 -3.18 2.73
N LYS A 64 9.83 -4.04 2.16
CA LYS A 64 8.62 -4.59 2.80
C LYS A 64 7.63 -3.50 3.27
N TRP A 65 7.51 -2.43 2.51
CA TRP A 65 6.63 -1.31 2.81
C TRP A 65 5.21 -1.73 3.20
N ASN A 66 4.59 -2.61 2.41
CA ASN A 66 3.21 -3.05 2.65
C ASN A 66 3.05 -3.79 3.97
N ASN A 67 4.06 -4.56 4.36
CA ASN A 67 4.04 -5.35 5.59
C ASN A 67 4.15 -4.49 6.84
N HIS A 68 4.68 -3.29 6.71
CA HIS A 68 4.82 -2.32 7.80
C HIS A 68 3.66 -1.34 7.92
N GLN A 69 2.66 -1.45 7.06
CA GLN A 69 1.45 -0.63 7.17
C GLN A 69 0.61 -1.06 8.38
N ARG A 70 0.07 -0.08 9.10
CA ARG A 70 -0.75 -0.32 10.28
C ARG A 70 -2.07 0.43 10.16
N LYS A 71 -3.13 -0.20 10.64
CA LYS A 71 -4.48 0.37 10.67
C LYS A 71 -4.51 1.71 11.38
N GLU A 72 -3.86 1.80 12.53
CA GLU A 72 -3.83 2.99 13.37
C GLU A 72 -3.23 4.21 12.65
N SER A 73 -2.25 3.98 11.79
CA SER A 73 -1.62 5.05 11.01
C SER A 73 -2.52 5.55 9.87
N ASN A 74 -3.26 4.66 9.23
CA ASN A 74 -3.99 4.96 8.01
C ASN A 74 -5.47 5.27 8.25
N TYR A 75 -6.01 4.89 9.41
CA TYR A 75 -7.44 4.94 9.70
C TYR A 75 -8.06 6.32 9.46
N TYR A 76 -7.47 7.36 9.98
CA TYR A 76 -8.05 8.71 9.90
C TYR A 76 -8.06 9.24 8.47
N VAL A 77 -6.99 9.02 7.73
CA VAL A 77 -6.90 9.41 6.32
C VAL A 77 -7.96 8.66 5.50
N PHE A 78 -8.05 7.35 5.65
CA PHE A 78 -9.02 6.52 4.94
C PHE A 78 -10.46 6.87 5.31
N ARG A 79 -10.72 7.24 6.55
CA ARG A 79 -12.04 7.69 6.98
C ARG A 79 -12.45 9.00 6.31
N VAL A 80 -11.55 9.98 6.25
CA VAL A 80 -11.80 11.25 5.57
C VAL A 80 -12.03 11.03 4.07
N MET A 81 -11.22 10.19 3.43
CA MET A 81 -11.41 9.82 2.03
C MET A 81 -12.79 9.21 1.78
N GLY A 82 -13.23 8.31 2.65
CA GLY A 82 -14.57 7.71 2.56
C GLY A 82 -15.69 8.72 2.78
N GLN A 83 -15.51 9.68 3.67
CA GLN A 83 -16.49 10.75 3.92
C GLN A 83 -16.73 11.60 2.67
N CYS A 84 -15.72 11.82 1.82
CA CYS A 84 -15.89 12.54 0.56
C CYS A 84 -16.92 11.88 -0.38
N PHE A 85 -17.14 10.58 -0.25
CA PHE A 85 -18.13 9.81 -1.01
C PHE A 85 -19.41 9.51 -0.21
N GLY A 86 -19.56 10.01 1.00
CA GLY A 86 -20.65 9.64 1.90
C GLY A 86 -20.56 8.21 2.46
N LEU A 87 -19.39 7.56 2.31
CA LEU A 87 -19.14 6.17 2.71
C LEU A 87 -17.93 6.08 3.66
N PRO A 88 -18.07 6.55 4.92
CA PRO A 88 -16.94 6.74 5.84
C PRO A 88 -16.14 5.47 6.16
N ASN A 89 -16.73 4.31 5.94
CA ASN A 89 -16.08 3.02 6.21
C ASN A 89 -15.55 2.33 4.94
N LEU A 90 -15.71 2.94 3.77
CA LEU A 90 -15.33 2.33 2.50
C LEU A 90 -13.84 1.94 2.46
N PHE A 91 -12.96 2.87 2.77
CA PHE A 91 -11.51 2.63 2.74
C PHE A 91 -10.97 2.06 4.05
N THR A 92 -11.55 2.44 5.19
CA THR A 92 -11.08 1.98 6.51
C THR A 92 -11.19 0.48 6.69
N ARG A 93 -12.19 -0.14 6.07
CA ARG A 93 -12.40 -1.60 6.16
C ARG A 93 -11.40 -2.41 5.36
N THR A 94 -10.61 -1.81 4.50
CA THR A 94 -9.58 -2.53 3.73
C THR A 94 -8.56 -3.21 4.65
N HIS A 95 -8.22 -2.63 5.79
CA HIS A 95 -7.33 -3.23 6.76
C HIS A 95 -7.89 -4.49 7.44
N GLU A 96 -9.21 -4.60 7.56
CA GLU A 96 -9.85 -5.79 8.17
C GLU A 96 -9.51 -7.07 7.40
N PHE A 97 -9.37 -6.98 6.09
CA PHE A 97 -9.05 -8.13 5.26
C PHE A 97 -7.63 -8.63 5.48
N PHE A 98 -6.70 -7.73 5.74
CA PHE A 98 -5.34 -8.10 6.09
C PHE A 98 -5.24 -8.64 7.52
N GLU A 99 -5.92 -8.03 8.48
CA GLU A 99 -5.98 -8.51 9.85
C GLU A 99 -6.59 -9.91 9.97
N LYS A 100 -7.61 -10.20 9.13
CA LYS A 100 -8.37 -11.46 9.16
C LYS A 100 -7.94 -12.45 8.08
N SER A 101 -6.84 -12.17 7.38
CA SER A 101 -6.32 -13.07 6.36
C SER A 101 -5.65 -14.28 6.99
N LEU A 102 -5.89 -15.45 6.40
CA LEU A 102 -5.18 -16.67 6.70
C LEU A 102 -3.99 -16.79 5.74
N ILE A 103 -2.79 -16.76 6.30
CA ILE A 103 -1.54 -16.91 5.55
C ILE A 103 -0.88 -18.20 5.99
N TYR A 104 -0.56 -19.06 5.03
CA TYR A 104 0.07 -20.35 5.32
C TYR A 104 1.18 -20.65 4.30
N TYR A 105 2.10 -21.51 4.70
CA TYR A 105 3.21 -21.96 3.88
C TYR A 105 2.86 -23.31 3.23
N PRO A 106 2.40 -23.32 1.97
CA PRO A 106 1.82 -24.53 1.37
C PRO A 106 2.83 -25.66 1.15
N GLN A 107 4.11 -25.35 1.03
CA GLN A 107 5.16 -26.35 0.81
C GLN A 107 5.48 -27.16 2.07
N ARG A 108 5.11 -26.68 3.24
CA ARG A 108 5.37 -27.32 4.53
C ARG A 108 4.11 -27.32 5.40
N ALA A 109 3.02 -27.84 4.83
CA ALA A 109 1.75 -27.96 5.53
C ALA A 109 1.84 -28.81 6.83
N ASP A 110 2.84 -29.68 6.91
CA ASP A 110 3.15 -30.48 8.09
C ASP A 110 3.52 -29.64 9.32
N LEU A 111 4.00 -28.41 9.14
CA LEU A 111 4.38 -27.52 10.21
C LEU A 111 3.21 -26.75 10.82
N MET A 112 2.04 -26.85 10.24
CA MET A 112 0.87 -26.06 10.59
C MET A 112 -0.37 -26.95 10.68
N SER A 113 -1.28 -26.60 11.57
CA SER A 113 -2.64 -27.12 11.59
C SER A 113 -3.63 -25.97 11.71
N VAL A 114 -4.85 -26.19 11.24
CA VAL A 114 -5.95 -25.24 11.36
C VAL A 114 -6.93 -25.76 12.41
N GLU A 115 -7.11 -25.01 13.48
CA GLU A 115 -8.06 -25.29 14.53
C GLU A 115 -9.15 -24.20 14.51
N GLY A 116 -10.33 -24.55 13.98
CA GLY A 116 -11.37 -23.56 13.73
C GLY A 116 -10.94 -22.54 12.67
N ASN A 117 -10.81 -21.27 13.06
CA ASN A 117 -10.33 -20.17 12.20
C ASN A 117 -8.90 -19.72 12.56
N THR A 118 -8.18 -20.50 13.35
CA THR A 118 -6.85 -20.17 13.83
C THR A 118 -5.81 -21.11 13.25
N LEU A 119 -4.69 -20.55 12.79
CA LEU A 119 -3.55 -21.32 12.38
C LEU A 119 -2.70 -21.66 13.62
N VAL A 120 -2.47 -22.95 13.85
CA VAL A 120 -1.65 -23.44 14.97
C VAL A 120 -0.31 -23.92 14.45
N ASN A 121 0.73 -23.52 15.13
CA ASN A 121 2.09 -23.88 14.84
C ASN A 121 2.46 -25.25 15.43
N ASN A 122 2.87 -26.18 14.59
CA ASN A 122 3.31 -27.54 14.99
C ASN A 122 4.85 -27.65 15.04
N SER A 123 5.57 -26.56 14.86
CA SER A 123 7.03 -26.56 14.84
C SER A 123 7.60 -25.42 15.67
N PRO A 124 8.67 -25.64 16.46
CA PRO A 124 9.35 -24.59 17.20
C PRO A 124 10.09 -23.58 16.29
N TYR A 125 10.26 -23.93 15.02
CA TYR A 125 10.95 -23.07 14.03
C TYR A 125 10.01 -22.18 13.23
N LEU A 126 8.69 -22.34 13.40
CA LEU A 126 7.69 -21.53 12.71
C LEU A 126 7.00 -20.63 13.73
N VAL A 127 6.93 -19.34 13.41
CA VAL A 127 6.20 -18.35 14.21
C VAL A 127 4.92 -17.99 13.49
N CYS A 128 3.79 -18.18 14.12
CA CYS A 128 2.49 -17.73 13.63
C CYS A 128 2.12 -16.39 14.27
N TRP A 129 1.47 -15.53 13.51
CA TRP A 129 1.00 -14.22 13.98
C TRP A 129 -0.33 -13.85 13.30
N ASP A 130 -1.05 -12.93 13.92
CA ASP A 130 -2.33 -12.44 13.43
C ASP A 130 -2.13 -11.30 12.42
N GLY A 131 -2.32 -11.56 11.14
CA GLY A 131 -2.33 -10.55 10.08
C GLY A 131 -1.23 -9.51 10.20
N GLN A 132 -1.56 -8.24 10.12
CA GLN A 132 -0.60 -7.13 10.23
C GLN A 132 -0.15 -6.81 11.66
N LYS A 133 -0.75 -7.41 12.68
CA LYS A 133 -0.49 -7.08 14.07
C LYS A 133 0.95 -7.35 14.50
N GLY A 134 1.55 -8.40 13.96
CA GLY A 134 2.95 -8.76 14.22
C GLY A 134 3.93 -8.24 13.16
N GLY A 135 3.43 -7.65 12.09
CA GLY A 135 4.17 -7.37 10.87
C GLY A 135 4.39 -8.65 10.04
N LEU A 136 4.11 -8.60 8.78
CA LEU A 136 4.37 -9.69 7.84
C LEU A 136 5.78 -9.63 7.28
#